data_dfe59a539df5646f5d9ddc9c4be0103f
#
_entry.id   dfe59a539df5646f5d9ddc9c4be0103f
#
_cell.length_a   1.000
_cell.length_b   1.000
_cell.length_c   1.000
_cell.angle_alpha   90.00
_cell.angle_beta   90.00
_cell.angle_gamma   90.00
#
_symmetry.space_group_name_H-M   'P 1'
#
loop_
_entity.id
_entity.type
_entity.pdbx_description
1 polymer ?
#
loop_
_entity_poly.entity_id
_entity_poly.type
_entity_poly.pdbx_seq_one_letter_code
_entity_poly.pdbx_strand_id
1 'polypeptide(L)'
;MVMAVGWGGGFVWLTAKGLETVPASLFGPMVPATLPLVVSLWDRVQGGVPISGTRGAGLALILGSIGLIVGPALVQGEAGVLAGAPYLLLAAIGWASFTIAFRRSTLTGLEATAYVCLWSTPALIVAGLLSDSKLGALDWDMIAWLVVSQGLLSGICAVACFAYAVRHLGAARTSSFTSLVPMGAAIGGWLVLGETVGPLGWAAVVCACLGVAVVNGALGR
;
A
#
# COMPACT_ATOMS: atom_id res chain seq x y z
N MET A 1 -5.43 15.44 -11.37
CA MET A 1 -4.33 14.62 -11.94
C MET A 1 -3.48 13.93 -10.88
N VAL A 2 -2.97 14.59 -9.83
CA VAL A 2 -2.14 13.94 -8.78
C VAL A 2 -2.80 12.68 -8.19
N MET A 3 -4.10 12.69 -7.94
CA MET A 3 -4.82 11.55 -7.38
C MET A 3 -4.83 10.33 -8.32
N ALA A 4 -5.05 10.56 -9.61
CA ALA A 4 -5.10 9.48 -10.60
C ALA A 4 -3.71 8.89 -10.88
N VAL A 5 -2.66 9.70 -10.89
CA VAL A 5 -1.27 9.23 -11.03
C VAL A 5 -0.82 8.52 -9.76
N GLY A 6 -1.18 9.07 -8.58
CA GLY A 6 -0.71 8.56 -7.29
C GLY A 6 -1.32 7.21 -6.87
N TRP A 7 -2.57 6.93 -7.23
CA TRP A 7 -3.24 5.67 -6.88
C TRP A 7 -3.98 5.01 -8.05
N GLY A 8 -3.71 5.44 -9.27
CA GLY A 8 -4.27 4.84 -10.48
C GLY A 8 -3.28 3.90 -11.16
N GLY A 9 -3.22 3.99 -12.50
CA GLY A 9 -2.39 3.12 -13.33
C GLY A 9 -0.91 3.11 -12.95
N GLY A 10 -0.36 4.26 -12.53
CA GLY A 10 1.02 4.35 -12.07
C GLY A 10 1.31 3.53 -10.82
N PHE A 11 0.41 3.60 -9.81
CA PHE A 11 0.50 2.78 -8.61
C PHE A 11 0.42 1.29 -8.93
N VAL A 12 -0.55 0.90 -9.77
CA VAL A 12 -0.73 -0.50 -10.17
C VAL A 12 0.51 -1.02 -10.90
N TRP A 13 1.05 -0.26 -11.84
CA TRP A 13 2.25 -0.62 -12.58
C TRP A 13 3.47 -0.76 -11.67
N LEU A 14 3.72 0.22 -10.79
CA LEU A 14 4.83 0.17 -9.83
C LEU A 14 4.71 -1.03 -8.89
N THR A 15 3.50 -1.29 -8.39
CA THR A 15 3.23 -2.44 -7.51
C THR A 15 3.48 -3.75 -8.24
N ALA A 16 2.97 -3.90 -9.47
CA ALA A 16 3.17 -5.09 -10.29
C ALA A 16 4.66 -5.34 -10.54
N LYS A 17 5.41 -4.30 -10.93
CA LYS A 17 6.86 -4.39 -11.15
C LYS A 17 7.63 -4.76 -9.88
N GLY A 18 7.28 -4.19 -8.75
CA GLY A 18 7.90 -4.54 -7.48
C GLY A 18 7.65 -5.99 -7.08
N LEU A 19 6.41 -6.47 -7.26
CA LEU A 19 5.99 -7.84 -6.91
C LEU A 19 6.48 -8.92 -7.90
N GLU A 20 7.07 -8.57 -9.04
CA GLU A 20 7.77 -9.53 -9.88
C GLU A 20 8.96 -10.18 -9.16
N THR A 21 9.56 -9.48 -8.20
CA THR A 21 10.81 -9.91 -7.56
C THR A 21 10.79 -9.84 -6.03
N VAL A 22 9.84 -9.10 -5.44
CA VAL A 22 9.64 -9.04 -3.98
C VAL A 22 8.42 -9.91 -3.63
N PRO A 23 8.53 -10.81 -2.63
CA PRO A 23 7.41 -11.61 -2.16
C PRO A 23 6.20 -10.76 -1.77
N ALA A 24 4.99 -11.22 -2.13
CA ALA A 24 3.74 -10.51 -1.84
C ALA A 24 3.48 -10.37 -0.33
N SER A 25 3.98 -11.29 0.48
CA SER A 25 3.95 -11.24 1.95
C SER A 25 4.67 -10.00 2.52
N LEU A 26 5.63 -9.43 1.80
CA LEU A 26 6.37 -8.23 2.19
C LEU A 26 5.75 -6.92 1.67
N PHE A 27 4.71 -7.01 0.84
CA PHE A 27 3.99 -5.83 0.34
C PHE A 27 3.45 -4.95 1.47
N GLY A 28 2.85 -5.57 2.49
CA GLY A 28 2.28 -4.87 3.64
C GLY A 28 3.26 -3.95 4.38
N PRO A 29 4.43 -4.44 4.81
CA PRO A 29 5.47 -3.62 5.40
C PRO A 29 6.03 -2.54 4.47
N MET A 30 6.13 -2.80 3.16
CA MET A 30 6.78 -1.89 2.23
C MET A 30 5.87 -0.79 1.69
N VAL A 31 4.58 -1.07 1.47
CA VAL A 31 3.69 -0.10 0.83
C VAL A 31 2.72 0.54 1.84
N PRO A 32 1.70 -0.14 2.37
CA PRO A 32 0.75 0.52 3.27
C PRO A 32 1.36 1.00 4.60
N ALA A 33 2.37 0.29 5.14
CA ALA A 33 3.02 0.74 6.36
C ALA A 33 3.90 1.99 6.15
N THR A 34 4.43 2.20 4.94
CA THR A 34 5.23 3.38 4.60
C THR A 34 4.38 4.65 4.41
N LEU A 35 3.08 4.49 4.13
CA LEU A 35 2.17 5.61 3.92
C LEU A 35 2.19 6.65 5.05
N PRO A 36 2.03 6.28 6.35
CA PRO A 36 2.09 7.24 7.46
C PRO A 36 3.42 7.96 7.55
N LEU A 37 4.54 7.33 7.16
CA LEU A 37 5.86 7.96 7.14
C LEU A 37 5.88 9.12 6.14
N VAL A 38 5.51 8.88 4.89
CA VAL A 38 5.52 9.90 3.83
C VAL A 38 4.55 11.04 4.17
N VAL A 39 3.34 10.71 4.64
CA VAL A 39 2.35 11.72 5.05
C VAL A 39 2.85 12.56 6.22
N SER A 40 3.50 11.95 7.22
CA SER A 40 4.03 12.68 8.38
C SER A 40 5.17 13.62 8.01
N LEU A 41 6.06 13.18 7.12
CA LEU A 41 7.13 14.02 6.58
C LEU A 41 6.57 15.20 5.77
N TRP A 42 5.56 14.93 4.93
CA TRP A 42 4.88 16.00 4.19
C TRP A 42 4.25 17.04 5.11
N ASP A 43 3.48 16.59 6.12
CA ASP A 43 2.82 17.46 7.09
C ASP A 43 3.86 18.30 7.89
N ARG A 44 5.04 17.71 8.16
CA ARG A 44 6.15 18.42 8.80
C ARG A 44 6.75 19.51 7.92
N VAL A 45 6.98 19.20 6.63
CA VAL A 45 7.65 20.12 5.69
C VAL A 45 6.71 21.23 5.25
N GLN A 46 5.46 20.92 4.91
CA GLN A 46 4.50 21.88 4.36
C GLN A 46 3.70 22.61 5.44
N GLY A 47 3.35 21.94 6.52
CA GLY A 47 2.50 22.48 7.57
C GLY A 47 3.22 22.84 8.87
N GLY A 48 4.53 22.59 8.97
CA GLY A 48 5.29 22.81 10.21
C GLY A 48 4.82 21.94 11.40
N VAL A 49 3.95 20.93 11.15
CA VAL A 49 3.39 20.09 12.22
C VAL A 49 4.51 19.31 12.92
N PRO A 50 4.73 19.52 14.21
CA PRO A 50 5.78 18.83 14.93
C PRO A 50 5.49 17.33 15.04
N ILE A 51 6.51 16.51 14.84
CA ILE A 51 6.41 15.07 15.08
C ILE A 51 6.64 14.85 16.58
N SER A 52 5.58 14.44 17.31
CA SER A 52 5.71 14.09 18.74
C SER A 52 6.65 12.90 18.92
N GLY A 53 7.23 12.76 20.13
CA GLY A 53 8.14 11.64 20.42
C GLY A 53 7.49 10.26 20.16
N THR A 54 6.24 10.08 20.57
CA THR A 54 5.49 8.84 20.33
C THR A 54 5.31 8.58 18.83
N ARG A 55 4.90 9.59 18.06
CA ARG A 55 4.76 9.46 16.61
C ARG A 55 6.11 9.19 15.95
N GLY A 56 7.18 9.84 16.41
CA GLY A 56 8.56 9.59 15.97
C GLY A 56 9.01 8.15 16.20
N ALA A 57 8.69 7.57 17.36
CA ALA A 57 8.97 6.17 17.65
C ALA A 57 8.23 5.22 16.69
N GLY A 58 6.95 5.49 16.39
CA GLY A 58 6.20 4.72 15.40
C GLY A 58 6.79 4.81 14.00
N LEU A 59 7.23 6.00 13.57
CA LEU A 59 7.89 6.20 12.28
C LEU A 59 9.26 5.48 12.24
N ALA A 60 10.01 5.46 13.34
CA ALA A 60 11.26 4.70 13.45
C ALA A 60 11.04 3.19 13.33
N LEU A 61 9.95 2.65 13.91
CA LEU A 61 9.56 1.25 13.72
C LEU A 61 9.24 0.93 12.26
N ILE A 62 8.55 1.83 11.56
CA ILE A 62 8.26 1.66 10.12
C ILE A 62 9.55 1.66 9.30
N LEU A 63 10.46 2.59 9.56
CA LEU A 63 11.78 2.61 8.91
C LEU A 63 12.60 1.35 9.24
N GLY A 64 12.55 0.90 10.49
CA GLY A 64 13.17 -0.35 10.92
C GLY A 64 12.61 -1.57 10.18
N SER A 65 11.31 -1.60 9.94
CA SER A 65 10.68 -2.69 9.17
C SER A 65 11.19 -2.74 7.73
N ILE A 66 11.32 -1.59 7.07
CA ILE A 66 11.93 -1.51 5.72
C ILE A 66 13.41 -1.94 5.78
N GLY A 67 14.14 -1.48 6.80
CA GLY A 67 15.54 -1.87 7.02
C GLY A 67 15.73 -3.37 7.21
N LEU A 68 14.80 -4.04 7.90
CA LEU A 68 14.82 -5.50 8.09
C LEU A 68 14.58 -6.28 6.80
N ILE A 69 13.95 -5.68 5.80
CA ILE A 69 13.72 -6.28 4.48
C ILE A 69 14.91 -5.98 3.55
N VAL A 70 15.26 -4.70 3.43
CA VAL A 70 16.26 -4.24 2.45
C VAL A 70 17.69 -4.47 2.94
N GLY A 71 17.93 -4.33 4.25
CA GLY A 71 19.26 -4.48 4.84
C GLY A 71 19.92 -5.84 4.57
N PRO A 72 19.25 -6.97 4.91
CA PRO A 72 19.77 -8.29 4.59
C PRO A 72 19.97 -8.51 3.09
N ALA A 73 19.04 -8.02 2.25
CA ALA A 73 19.17 -8.10 0.80
C ALA A 73 20.42 -7.36 0.27
N LEU A 74 20.76 -6.21 0.87
CA LEU A 74 22.01 -5.49 0.55
C LEU A 74 23.26 -6.27 0.95
N VAL A 75 23.24 -6.91 2.13
CA VAL A 75 24.41 -7.66 2.64
C VAL A 75 24.59 -8.97 1.90
N GLN A 76 23.50 -9.67 1.58
CA GLN A 76 23.49 -10.98 0.93
C GLN A 76 23.50 -10.90 -0.59
N GLY A 77 23.32 -9.69 -1.16
CA GLY A 77 23.29 -9.47 -2.61
C GLY A 77 22.01 -10.04 -3.26
N GLU A 78 20.87 -10.03 -2.55
CA GLU A 78 19.59 -10.49 -3.08
C GLU A 78 19.07 -9.52 -4.17
N ALA A 79 19.56 -9.70 -5.39
CA ALA A 79 19.27 -8.82 -6.52
C ALA A 79 17.76 -8.64 -6.76
N GLY A 80 16.94 -9.66 -6.49
CA GLY A 80 15.48 -9.59 -6.65
C GLY A 80 14.85 -8.55 -5.74
N VAL A 81 15.09 -8.63 -4.43
CA VAL A 81 14.55 -7.67 -3.46
C VAL A 81 15.06 -6.26 -3.74
N LEU A 82 16.35 -6.11 -4.08
CA LEU A 82 16.95 -4.81 -4.39
C LEU A 82 16.39 -4.19 -5.67
N ALA A 83 16.04 -5.00 -6.65
CA ALA A 83 15.41 -4.52 -7.89
C ALA A 83 13.94 -4.11 -7.69
N GLY A 84 13.17 -4.85 -6.89
CA GLY A 84 11.74 -4.61 -6.69
C GLY A 84 11.40 -3.58 -5.62
N ALA A 85 12.21 -3.50 -4.54
CA ALA A 85 11.95 -2.61 -3.42
C ALA A 85 11.76 -1.12 -3.81
N PRO A 86 12.55 -0.53 -4.71
CA PRO A 86 12.35 0.85 -5.14
C PRO A 86 10.98 1.09 -5.77
N TYR A 87 10.47 0.14 -6.56
CA TYR A 87 9.15 0.24 -7.17
C TYR A 87 8.05 0.26 -6.11
N LEU A 88 8.12 -0.61 -5.09
CA LEU A 88 7.15 -0.64 -4.00
C LEU A 88 7.21 0.64 -3.15
N LEU A 89 8.39 1.17 -2.87
CA LEU A 89 8.53 2.43 -2.14
C LEU A 89 8.00 3.63 -2.95
N LEU A 90 8.23 3.66 -4.27
CA LEU A 90 7.63 4.66 -5.15
C LEU A 90 6.11 4.53 -5.21
N ALA A 91 5.57 3.31 -5.21
CA ALA A 91 4.13 3.07 -5.11
C ALA A 91 3.57 3.63 -3.78
N ALA A 92 4.28 3.45 -2.66
CA ALA A 92 3.90 4.03 -1.37
C ALA A 92 3.88 5.57 -1.39
N ILE A 93 4.85 6.21 -2.05
CA ILE A 93 4.90 7.67 -2.24
C ILE A 93 3.72 8.12 -3.13
N GLY A 94 3.41 7.37 -4.20
CA GLY A 94 2.25 7.61 -5.04
C GLY A 94 0.96 7.58 -4.23
N TRP A 95 0.74 6.53 -3.44
CA TRP A 95 -0.44 6.42 -2.56
C TRP A 95 -0.50 7.53 -1.51
N ALA A 96 0.63 7.90 -0.91
CA ALA A 96 0.68 9.05 0.00
C ALA A 96 0.28 10.35 -0.69
N SER A 97 0.75 10.57 -1.91
CA SER A 97 0.38 11.75 -2.72
C SER A 97 -1.12 11.82 -3.01
N PHE A 98 -1.74 10.66 -3.35
CA PHE A 98 -3.19 10.55 -3.43
C PHE A 98 -3.86 10.92 -2.11
N THR A 99 -3.40 10.35 -0.99
CA THR A 99 -3.98 10.58 0.34
C THR A 99 -3.91 12.06 0.74
N ILE A 100 -2.78 12.72 0.46
CA ILE A 100 -2.60 14.15 0.74
C ILE A 100 -3.52 14.99 -0.14
N ALA A 101 -3.61 14.69 -1.43
CA ALA A 101 -4.49 15.38 -2.36
C ALA A 101 -5.98 15.18 -2.02
N PHE A 102 -6.35 13.95 -1.64
CA PHE A 102 -7.71 13.62 -1.22
C PHE A 102 -8.13 14.38 0.04
N ARG A 103 -7.27 14.46 1.07
CA ARG A 103 -7.53 15.26 2.29
C ARG A 103 -7.77 16.74 2.01
N ARG A 104 -7.24 17.27 0.91
CA ARG A 104 -7.39 18.66 0.49
C ARG A 104 -8.56 18.88 -0.47
N SER A 105 -9.23 17.82 -0.89
CA SER A 105 -10.40 17.87 -1.77
C SER A 105 -11.69 17.86 -0.97
N THR A 106 -12.79 18.24 -1.60
CA THR A 106 -14.15 18.12 -1.07
C THR A 106 -14.83 16.81 -1.50
N LEU A 107 -14.10 15.93 -2.19
CA LEU A 107 -14.63 14.70 -2.74
C LEU A 107 -14.91 13.68 -1.63
N THR A 108 -16.00 12.95 -1.78
CA THR A 108 -16.24 11.72 -1.01
C THR A 108 -15.29 10.61 -1.48
N GLY A 109 -15.12 9.56 -0.67
CA GLY A 109 -14.28 8.42 -1.05
C GLY A 109 -14.71 7.77 -2.37
N LEU A 110 -16.03 7.67 -2.60
CA LEU A 110 -16.57 7.09 -3.84
C LEU A 110 -16.26 7.98 -5.06
N GLU A 111 -16.45 9.29 -4.94
CA GLU A 111 -16.12 10.24 -6.00
C GLU A 111 -14.62 10.25 -6.31
N ALA A 112 -13.77 10.20 -5.28
CA ALA A 112 -12.33 10.10 -5.47
C ALA A 112 -11.93 8.81 -6.19
N THR A 113 -12.55 7.67 -5.84
CA THR A 113 -12.33 6.39 -6.52
C THR A 113 -12.80 6.46 -7.98
N ALA A 114 -14.01 6.97 -8.22
CA ALA A 114 -14.52 7.16 -9.58
C ALA A 114 -13.60 8.07 -10.42
N TYR A 115 -13.11 9.15 -9.83
CA TYR A 115 -12.15 10.06 -10.47
C TYR A 115 -10.84 9.34 -10.86
N VAL A 116 -10.29 8.54 -9.95
CA VAL A 116 -9.08 7.75 -10.21
C VAL A 116 -9.33 6.75 -11.34
N CYS A 117 -10.44 6.01 -11.30
CA CYS A 117 -10.79 5.05 -12.34
C CYS A 117 -10.97 5.73 -13.71
N LEU A 118 -11.70 6.85 -13.76
CA LEU A 118 -11.97 7.59 -15.00
C LEU A 118 -10.68 8.02 -15.71
N TRP A 119 -9.72 8.53 -14.97
CA TRP A 119 -8.47 9.03 -15.54
C TRP A 119 -7.42 7.93 -15.75
N SER A 120 -7.47 6.83 -14.99
CA SER A 120 -6.50 5.75 -15.11
C SER A 120 -6.87 4.75 -16.21
N THR A 121 -8.16 4.52 -16.45
CA THR A 121 -8.63 3.53 -17.43
C THR A 121 -8.13 3.82 -18.85
N PRO A 122 -8.26 5.05 -19.41
CA PRO A 122 -7.73 5.33 -20.74
C PRO A 122 -6.21 5.13 -20.84
N ALA A 123 -5.48 5.56 -19.80
CA ALA A 123 -4.03 5.42 -19.77
C ALA A 123 -3.60 3.94 -19.73
N LEU A 124 -4.31 3.11 -18.96
CA LEU A 124 -4.05 1.67 -18.89
C LEU A 124 -4.44 0.95 -20.18
N ILE A 125 -5.54 1.36 -20.84
CA ILE A 125 -5.90 0.82 -22.17
C ILE A 125 -4.81 1.12 -23.17
N VAL A 126 -4.35 2.37 -23.26
CA VAL A 126 -3.28 2.77 -24.19
C VAL A 126 -1.99 2.00 -23.87
N ALA A 127 -1.60 1.91 -22.60
CA ALA A 127 -0.44 1.15 -22.18
C ALA A 127 -0.56 -0.33 -22.54
N GLY A 128 -1.73 -0.94 -22.36
CA GLY A 128 -2.01 -2.33 -22.75
C GLY A 128 -1.95 -2.57 -24.26
N LEU A 129 -2.41 -1.62 -25.06
CA LEU A 129 -2.36 -1.69 -26.52
C LEU A 129 -0.96 -1.49 -27.10
N LEU A 130 -0.13 -0.67 -26.42
CA LEU A 130 1.24 -0.39 -26.84
C LEU A 130 2.27 -1.40 -26.30
N SER A 131 1.90 -2.19 -25.31
CA SER A 131 2.76 -3.25 -24.75
C SER A 131 2.42 -4.59 -25.41
N ASP A 132 3.40 -5.50 -25.46
CA ASP A 132 3.18 -6.91 -25.80
C ASP A 132 2.40 -7.61 -24.68
N SER A 133 1.22 -7.05 -24.35
CA SER A 133 0.38 -7.55 -23.25
C SER A 133 -0.22 -8.90 -23.65
N LYS A 134 -0.06 -9.89 -22.78
CA LYS A 134 -0.66 -11.22 -22.94
C LYS A 134 -2.16 -11.24 -22.54
N LEU A 135 -2.83 -10.08 -22.48
CA LEU A 135 -4.23 -9.98 -22.11
C LEU A 135 -5.15 -10.84 -22.99
N GLY A 136 -4.87 -10.89 -24.29
CA GLY A 136 -5.62 -11.74 -25.22
C GLY A 136 -5.34 -13.25 -25.10
N ALA A 137 -4.32 -13.63 -24.34
CA ALA A 137 -3.97 -15.03 -24.05
C ALA A 137 -4.45 -15.49 -22.67
N LEU A 138 -5.13 -14.63 -21.90
CA LEU A 138 -5.71 -15.00 -20.61
C LEU A 138 -7.01 -15.81 -20.83
N ASP A 139 -7.14 -16.89 -20.10
CA ASP A 139 -8.39 -17.66 -20.05
C ASP A 139 -9.51 -16.85 -19.39
N TRP A 140 -10.74 -17.08 -19.82
CA TRP A 140 -11.92 -16.39 -19.30
C TRP A 140 -12.07 -16.56 -17.77
N ASP A 141 -11.69 -17.70 -17.23
CA ASP A 141 -11.72 -17.97 -15.78
C ASP A 141 -10.75 -17.06 -15.02
N MET A 142 -9.55 -16.81 -15.58
CA MET A 142 -8.59 -15.88 -15.00
C MET A 142 -9.10 -14.43 -15.07
N ILE A 143 -9.69 -14.03 -16.18
CA ILE A 143 -10.30 -12.70 -16.32
C ILE A 143 -11.44 -12.53 -15.31
N ALA A 144 -12.34 -13.51 -15.21
CA ALA A 144 -13.43 -13.49 -14.23
C ALA A 144 -12.90 -13.41 -12.79
N TRP A 145 -11.88 -14.18 -12.45
CA TRP A 145 -11.22 -14.11 -11.14
C TRP A 145 -10.62 -12.73 -10.85
N LEU A 146 -9.95 -12.10 -11.79
CA LEU A 146 -9.40 -10.75 -11.65
C LEU A 146 -10.50 -9.70 -11.48
N VAL A 147 -11.59 -9.79 -12.23
CA VAL A 147 -12.75 -8.89 -12.11
C VAL A 147 -13.39 -9.03 -10.72
N VAL A 148 -13.59 -10.25 -10.25
CA VAL A 148 -14.19 -10.50 -8.93
C VAL A 148 -13.24 -10.07 -7.81
N SER A 149 -11.98 -10.48 -7.84
CA SER A 149 -11.04 -10.21 -6.74
C SER A 149 -10.61 -8.74 -6.68
N GLN A 150 -10.27 -8.14 -7.80
CA GLN A 150 -9.77 -6.76 -7.84
C GLN A 150 -10.90 -5.74 -8.02
N GLY A 151 -11.86 -6.01 -8.90
CA GLY A 151 -12.97 -5.09 -9.17
C GLY A 151 -14.01 -5.10 -8.06
N LEU A 152 -14.61 -6.27 -7.79
CA LEU A 152 -15.71 -6.38 -6.85
C LEU A 152 -15.25 -6.40 -5.39
N LEU A 153 -14.36 -7.32 -5.01
CA LEU A 153 -13.95 -7.48 -3.60
C LEU A 153 -13.07 -6.33 -3.14
N SER A 154 -12.01 -6.02 -3.87
CA SER A 154 -11.05 -4.98 -3.48
C SER A 154 -11.54 -3.58 -3.83
N GLY A 155 -12.13 -3.37 -5.01
CA GLY A 155 -12.59 -2.06 -5.47
C GLY A 155 -13.90 -1.60 -4.83
N ILE A 156 -14.90 -2.45 -4.72
CA ILE A 156 -16.24 -2.07 -4.25
C ILE A 156 -16.48 -2.49 -2.80
N CYS A 157 -16.36 -3.79 -2.49
CA CYS A 157 -16.71 -4.31 -1.16
C CYS A 157 -15.77 -3.75 -0.07
N ALA A 158 -14.47 -3.71 -0.30
CA ALA A 158 -13.52 -3.18 0.68
C ALA A 158 -13.75 -1.69 0.96
N VAL A 159 -14.02 -0.89 -0.09
CA VAL A 159 -14.34 0.54 0.07
C VAL A 159 -15.66 0.73 0.82
N ALA A 160 -16.69 -0.05 0.51
CA ALA A 160 -17.98 0.00 1.22
C ALA A 160 -17.84 -0.40 2.69
N CYS A 161 -17.11 -1.49 2.99
CA CYS A 161 -16.85 -1.93 4.35
C CYS A 161 -16.04 -0.88 5.14
N PHE A 162 -15.03 -0.28 4.52
CA PHE A 162 -14.24 0.78 5.15
C PHE A 162 -15.10 2.01 5.45
N ALA A 163 -15.91 2.46 4.50
CA ALA A 163 -16.83 3.58 4.69
C ALA A 163 -17.86 3.29 5.79
N TYR A 164 -18.41 2.07 5.84
CA TYR A 164 -19.29 1.61 6.91
C TYR A 164 -18.60 1.65 8.27
N ALA A 165 -17.39 1.12 8.37
CA ALA A 165 -16.60 1.14 9.59
C ALA A 165 -16.31 2.56 10.08
N VAL A 166 -15.93 3.48 9.18
CA VAL A 166 -15.71 4.89 9.52
C VAL A 166 -16.99 5.54 10.06
N ARG A 167 -18.14 5.23 9.48
CA ARG A 167 -19.42 5.79 9.91
C ARG A 167 -19.85 5.33 11.31
N HIS A 168 -19.58 4.07 11.66
CA HIS A 168 -20.03 3.47 12.93
C HIS A 168 -18.99 3.52 14.06
N LEU A 169 -17.70 3.38 13.74
CA LEU A 169 -16.61 3.37 14.72
C LEU A 169 -15.88 4.71 14.82
N GLY A 170 -16.05 5.57 13.82
CA GLY A 170 -15.28 6.81 13.63
C GLY A 170 -13.94 6.57 12.96
N ALA A 171 -13.43 7.62 12.29
CA ALA A 171 -12.22 7.56 11.49
C ALA A 171 -10.97 7.12 12.31
N ALA A 172 -10.83 7.60 13.54
CA ALA A 172 -9.67 7.30 14.37
C ALA A 172 -9.58 5.82 14.77
N ARG A 173 -10.71 5.19 15.11
CA ARG A 173 -10.74 3.75 15.43
C ARG A 173 -10.56 2.91 14.16
N THR A 174 -11.22 3.28 13.08
CA THR A 174 -11.10 2.56 11.80
C THR A 174 -9.65 2.61 11.30
N SER A 175 -8.97 3.75 11.38
CA SER A 175 -7.57 3.84 10.96
C SER A 175 -6.62 2.99 11.83
N SER A 176 -6.97 2.71 13.09
CA SER A 176 -6.16 1.82 13.93
C SER A 176 -6.13 0.40 13.39
N PHE A 177 -7.20 -0.07 12.75
CA PHE A 177 -7.23 -1.41 12.13
C PHE A 177 -6.31 -1.53 10.91
N THR A 178 -5.91 -0.41 10.28
CA THR A 178 -4.94 -0.47 9.16
C THR A 178 -3.56 -0.96 9.62
N SER A 179 -3.27 -0.93 10.92
CA SER A 179 -2.05 -1.54 11.48
C SER A 179 -1.99 -3.07 11.30
N LEU A 180 -3.14 -3.72 11.06
CA LEU A 180 -3.20 -5.16 10.78
C LEU A 180 -2.95 -5.51 9.31
N VAL A 181 -2.92 -4.52 8.41
CA VAL A 181 -2.72 -4.77 6.98
C VAL A 181 -1.41 -5.49 6.67
N PRO A 182 -0.24 -5.12 7.27
CA PRO A 182 0.99 -5.87 7.01
C PRO A 182 0.91 -7.34 7.44
N MET A 183 0.24 -7.62 8.57
CA MET A 183 0.01 -8.98 9.05
C MET A 183 -0.90 -9.76 8.08
N GLY A 184 -2.00 -9.15 7.65
CA GLY A 184 -2.92 -9.76 6.68
C GLY A 184 -2.24 -10.10 5.35
N ALA A 185 -1.37 -9.21 4.84
CA ALA A 185 -0.60 -9.44 3.62
C ALA A 185 0.40 -10.60 3.80
N ALA A 186 1.10 -10.66 4.93
CA ALA A 186 2.06 -11.73 5.22
C ALA A 186 1.38 -13.10 5.34
N ILE A 187 0.27 -13.17 6.07
CA ILE A 187 -0.51 -14.41 6.24
C ILE A 187 -1.13 -14.82 4.88
N GLY A 188 -1.67 -13.86 4.11
CA GLY A 188 -2.22 -14.14 2.78
C GLY A 188 -1.17 -14.67 1.81
N GLY A 189 0.02 -14.07 1.75
CA GLY A 189 1.13 -14.55 0.94
C GLY A 189 1.57 -15.97 1.34
N TRP A 190 1.66 -16.23 2.63
CA TRP A 190 1.98 -17.56 3.14
C TRP A 190 0.91 -18.61 2.80
N LEU A 191 -0.37 -18.34 3.09
CA LEU A 191 -1.46 -19.32 2.93
C LEU A 191 -1.88 -19.52 1.47
N VAL A 192 -1.91 -18.44 0.67
CA VAL A 192 -2.48 -18.48 -0.69
C VAL A 192 -1.40 -18.72 -1.75
N LEU A 193 -0.23 -18.11 -1.57
CA LEU A 193 0.86 -18.19 -2.54
C LEU A 193 1.96 -19.19 -2.12
N GLY A 194 1.87 -19.78 -0.91
CA GLY A 194 2.89 -20.69 -0.40
C GLY A 194 4.24 -20.02 -0.12
N GLU A 195 4.26 -18.70 0.05
CA GLU A 195 5.49 -17.97 0.32
C GLU A 195 6.04 -18.29 1.70
N THR A 196 7.34 -18.51 1.80
CA THR A 196 8.01 -18.70 3.10
C THR A 196 8.51 -17.36 3.64
N VAL A 197 7.90 -16.90 4.72
CA VAL A 197 8.34 -15.69 5.42
C VAL A 197 9.40 -16.07 6.45
N GLY A 198 10.66 -15.70 6.23
CA GLY A 198 11.72 -15.95 7.18
C GLY A 198 11.59 -15.14 8.48
N PRO A 199 12.39 -15.43 9.53
CA PRO A 199 12.31 -14.74 10.82
C PRO A 199 12.44 -13.21 10.71
N LEU A 200 13.32 -12.71 9.85
CA LEU A 200 13.48 -11.27 9.61
C LEU A 200 12.27 -10.66 8.91
N GLY A 201 11.64 -11.40 8.00
CA GLY A 201 10.38 -10.98 7.37
C GLY A 201 9.25 -10.84 8.39
N TRP A 202 9.10 -11.82 9.30
CA TRP A 202 8.13 -11.71 10.39
C TRP A 202 8.43 -10.57 11.35
N ALA A 203 9.71 -10.34 11.69
CA ALA A 203 10.11 -9.19 12.49
C ALA A 203 9.76 -7.87 11.80
N ALA A 204 9.98 -7.77 10.48
CA ALA A 204 9.58 -6.60 9.69
C ALA A 204 8.06 -6.38 9.73
N VAL A 205 7.26 -7.44 9.56
CA VAL A 205 5.79 -7.37 9.65
C VAL A 205 5.34 -6.86 11.02
N VAL A 206 5.89 -7.39 12.10
CA VAL A 206 5.56 -6.96 13.48
C VAL A 206 5.95 -5.50 13.69
N CYS A 207 7.16 -5.11 13.30
CA CYS A 207 7.62 -3.71 13.37
C CYS A 207 6.70 -2.78 12.59
N ALA A 208 6.27 -3.17 11.38
CA ALA A 208 5.34 -2.40 10.57
C ALA A 208 3.98 -2.24 11.26
N CYS A 209 3.40 -3.33 11.78
CA CYS A 209 2.13 -3.30 12.51
C CYS A 209 2.19 -2.39 13.73
N LEU A 210 3.22 -2.54 14.56
CA LEU A 210 3.41 -1.70 15.76
C LEU A 210 3.66 -0.25 15.38
N GLY A 211 4.49 0.00 14.39
CA GLY A 211 4.78 1.35 13.91
C GLY A 211 3.53 2.08 13.44
N VAL A 212 2.71 1.45 12.60
CA VAL A 212 1.43 2.01 12.13
C VAL A 212 0.45 2.20 13.28
N ALA A 213 0.36 1.26 14.22
CA ALA A 213 -0.50 1.37 15.40
C ALA A 213 -0.12 2.58 16.27
N VAL A 214 1.18 2.77 16.53
CA VAL A 214 1.70 3.91 17.30
C VAL A 214 1.44 5.24 16.58
N VAL A 215 1.72 5.33 15.26
CA VAL A 215 1.49 6.55 14.49
C VAL A 215 0.00 6.93 14.45
N ASN A 216 -0.89 5.94 14.38
CA ASN A 216 -2.34 6.16 14.36
C ASN A 216 -2.93 6.38 15.77
N GLY A 217 -2.10 6.38 16.83
CA GLY A 217 -2.54 6.61 18.20
C GLY A 217 -3.32 5.45 18.83
N ALA A 218 -3.19 4.23 18.30
CA ALA A 218 -3.87 3.05 18.83
C ALA A 218 -3.34 2.62 20.22
N LEU A 219 -2.09 2.95 20.53
CA LEU A 219 -1.40 2.59 21.79
C LEU A 219 -1.28 3.77 22.77
N GLY A 220 -1.91 4.91 22.52
CA GLY A 220 -1.72 6.14 23.29
C GLY A 220 -3.03 6.84 23.70
N ARG A 221 -4.03 6.10 24.16
CA ARG A 221 -5.22 6.63 24.82
C ARG A 221 -5.44 5.95 26.16
#